data_359b9a4c667f92273940435e77058e41
#
_entry.id   359b9a4c667f92273940435e77058e41
#
_cell.length_a   1.000
_cell.length_b   1.000
_cell.length_c   1.000
_cell.angle_alpha   90.00
_cell.angle_beta   90.00
_cell.angle_gamma   90.00
#
_symmetry.space_group_name_H-M   'P 1'
#
loop_
_entity.id
_entity.type
_entity.pdbx_description
1 polymer ?
#
loop_
_entity_poly.entity_id
_entity_poly.type
_entity_poly.pdbx_seq_one_letter_code
_entity_poly.pdbx_strand_id
1 'polypeptide(L)'
;MPSAFDFTILDETEDWLVVDKPAPLQIHPSKPSDAGLTLWDGIRELLAYELANGGQVSIINRLDRETSGVVLVAKNGPAARRLGKAMMRRQMHKTYLAVVYGWPDWETRKVEAPILRQGEVMESRIWVKQRVHEQGVPCVSDFKVLEWHENALGRFAVVECTPHTGRMHQLRVHL
;
A
#
# COMPACT_ATOMS: atom_id res chain seq x y z
N MET A 1 4.01 6.02 18.55
CA MET A 1 3.73 5.98 17.10
C MET A 1 5.07 6.14 16.39
N PRO A 2 5.31 5.48 15.23
CA PRO A 2 6.54 5.69 14.50
C PRO A 2 6.66 7.15 14.06
N SER A 3 7.88 7.66 14.07
CA SER A 3 8.25 8.98 13.57
C SER A 3 8.21 8.98 12.03
N ALA A 4 8.15 10.17 11.43
CA ALA A 4 8.28 10.35 9.97
C ALA A 4 9.61 9.78 9.44
N PHE A 5 10.60 9.56 10.29
CA PHE A 5 11.95 9.08 9.98
C PHE A 5 12.20 7.60 10.31
N ASP A 6 11.22 6.87 10.82
CA ASP A 6 11.41 5.48 11.24
C ASP A 6 11.46 4.48 10.07
N PHE A 7 11.52 4.94 8.82
CA PHE A 7 11.68 4.09 7.65
C PHE A 7 13.15 3.70 7.40
N THR A 8 13.36 2.54 6.77
CA THR A 8 14.70 2.07 6.37
C THR A 8 14.90 2.25 4.88
N ILE A 9 16.06 2.75 4.46
CA ILE A 9 16.44 2.81 3.05
C ILE A 9 16.89 1.41 2.63
N LEU A 10 16.25 0.86 1.59
CA LEU A 10 16.55 -0.46 1.02
C LEU A 10 17.46 -0.35 -0.21
N ASP A 11 17.26 0.70 -1.02
CA ASP A 11 18.05 0.96 -2.23
C ASP A 11 17.95 2.43 -2.61
N GLU A 12 19.01 2.97 -3.21
CA GLU A 12 19.06 4.36 -3.66
C GLU A 12 19.93 4.52 -4.90
N THR A 13 19.48 5.36 -5.83
CA THR A 13 20.21 5.81 -7.01
C THR A 13 20.01 7.32 -7.22
N GLU A 14 20.55 7.88 -8.29
CA GLU A 14 20.24 9.26 -8.69
C GLU A 14 18.76 9.43 -9.06
N ASP A 15 18.10 8.38 -9.56
CA ASP A 15 16.75 8.40 -10.09
C ASP A 15 15.68 8.07 -9.05
N TRP A 16 15.96 7.17 -8.10
CA TRP A 16 14.96 6.67 -7.14
C TRP A 16 15.54 6.39 -5.77
N LEU A 17 14.64 6.32 -4.82
CA LEU A 17 14.84 5.85 -3.47
C LEU A 17 13.80 4.76 -3.19
N VAL A 18 14.22 3.64 -2.62
CA VAL A 18 13.36 2.55 -2.15
C VAL A 18 13.45 2.47 -0.65
N VAL A 19 12.30 2.55 0.02
CA VAL A 19 12.25 2.49 1.48
C VAL A 19 11.33 1.39 1.99
N ASP A 20 11.65 0.83 3.15
CA ASP A 20 10.74 0.03 3.96
C ASP A 20 9.98 0.94 4.91
N LYS A 21 8.68 1.08 4.66
CA LYS A 21 7.78 1.88 5.49
C LYS A 21 7.30 1.06 6.69
N PRO A 22 7.49 1.49 7.93
CA PRO A 22 6.89 0.80 9.07
C PRO A 22 5.37 1.03 9.14
N ALA A 23 4.68 0.17 9.89
CA ALA A 23 3.32 0.39 10.34
C ALA A 23 3.32 0.85 11.81
N PRO A 24 2.38 1.71 12.22
CA PRO A 24 1.42 2.45 11.42
C PRO A 24 1.95 3.85 11.03
N LEU A 25 2.46 4.01 9.82
CA LEU A 25 2.93 5.30 9.28
C LEU A 25 2.13 5.66 8.01
N GLN A 26 1.58 6.87 7.95
CA GLN A 26 0.90 7.36 6.76
C GLN A 26 1.90 7.74 5.67
N ILE A 27 1.51 7.58 4.39
CA ILE A 27 2.32 8.03 3.25
C ILE A 27 2.26 9.57 3.12
N HIS A 28 1.05 10.14 3.13
CA HIS A 28 0.82 11.59 2.98
C HIS A 28 -0.11 12.10 4.08
N PRO A 29 -0.04 13.38 4.42
CA PRO A 29 -1.01 13.98 5.34
C PRO A 29 -2.45 13.82 4.82
N SER A 30 -3.37 13.41 5.68
CA SER A 30 -4.81 13.34 5.39
C SER A 30 -5.55 14.59 5.88
N LYS A 31 -4.96 15.32 6.82
CA LYS A 31 -5.46 16.56 7.42
C LYS A 31 -4.28 17.42 7.85
N PRO A 32 -4.48 18.74 8.07
CA PRO A 32 -3.39 19.64 8.44
C PRO A 32 -2.57 19.23 9.67
N SER A 33 -3.21 18.60 10.66
CA SER A 33 -2.52 18.12 11.86
C SER A 33 -1.56 16.93 11.62
N ASP A 34 -1.56 16.34 10.46
CA ASP A 34 -0.66 15.23 10.11
C ASP A 34 0.66 15.74 9.49
N ALA A 35 0.77 17.05 9.23
CA ALA A 35 1.99 17.65 8.67
C ALA A 35 3.20 17.38 9.58
N GLY A 36 4.32 16.99 8.99
CA GLY A 36 5.54 16.61 9.71
C GLY A 36 5.51 15.19 10.30
N LEU A 37 4.43 14.42 10.11
CA LEU A 37 4.23 13.10 10.74
C LEU A 37 4.08 11.96 9.72
N THR A 38 4.39 12.20 8.44
CA THR A 38 4.18 11.22 7.37
C THR A 38 5.47 10.81 6.70
N LEU A 39 5.45 9.67 6.00
CA LEU A 39 6.61 9.22 5.22
C LEU A 39 7.04 10.28 4.19
N TRP A 40 6.09 10.98 3.58
CA TRP A 40 6.33 12.08 2.66
C TRP A 40 7.17 13.20 3.29
N ASP A 41 6.85 13.57 4.53
CA ASP A 41 7.57 14.62 5.26
C ASP A 41 9.00 14.17 5.54
N GLY A 42 9.19 12.94 6.04
CA GLY A 42 10.51 12.40 6.34
C GLY A 42 11.39 12.25 5.09
N ILE A 43 10.82 11.80 3.97
CA ILE A 43 11.57 11.69 2.70
C ILE A 43 11.95 13.09 2.15
N ARG A 44 11.08 14.06 2.28
CA ARG A 44 11.40 15.43 1.84
C ARG A 44 12.52 16.08 2.66
N GLU A 45 12.57 15.79 3.94
CA GLU A 45 13.65 16.26 4.80
C GLU A 45 14.96 15.53 4.47
N LEU A 46 14.92 14.20 4.30
CA LEU A 46 16.06 13.40 3.85
C LEU A 46 16.64 13.92 2.54
N LEU A 47 15.80 14.24 1.56
CA LEU A 47 16.19 14.70 0.23
C LEU A 47 16.17 16.24 0.09
N ALA A 48 16.34 16.97 1.18
CA ALA A 48 16.26 18.43 1.18
C ALA A 48 17.32 19.07 0.26
N TYR A 49 18.54 18.51 0.19
CA TYR A 49 19.59 18.97 -0.69
C TYR A 49 19.23 18.79 -2.17
N GLU A 50 18.74 17.61 -2.56
CA GLU A 50 18.29 17.33 -3.92
C GLU A 50 17.13 18.25 -4.32
N LEU A 51 16.17 18.47 -3.42
CA LEU A 51 15.05 19.38 -3.66
C LEU A 51 15.52 20.81 -3.88
N ALA A 52 16.51 21.30 -3.13
CA ALA A 52 17.08 22.64 -3.29
C ALA A 52 17.83 22.80 -4.63
N ASN A 53 18.30 21.70 -5.23
CA ASN A 53 19.00 21.64 -6.49
C ASN A 53 18.14 21.22 -7.68
N GLY A 54 16.80 21.37 -7.58
CA GLY A 54 15.87 21.10 -8.67
C GLY A 54 15.39 19.64 -8.75
N GLY A 55 15.69 18.84 -7.75
CA GLY A 55 15.14 17.49 -7.58
C GLY A 55 13.64 17.49 -7.26
N GLN A 56 13.07 16.31 -7.20
CA GLN A 56 11.64 16.10 -6.96
C GLN A 56 11.44 14.89 -6.05
N VAL A 57 10.45 14.94 -5.19
CA VAL A 57 9.97 13.74 -4.45
C VAL A 57 8.61 13.34 -5.00
N SER A 58 8.54 12.14 -5.59
CA SER A 58 7.30 11.57 -6.13
C SER A 58 7.13 10.13 -5.63
N ILE A 59 6.15 9.91 -4.78
CA ILE A 59 5.77 8.56 -4.31
C ILE A 59 5.12 7.81 -5.47
N ILE A 60 5.66 6.67 -5.87
CA ILE A 60 5.20 5.87 -7.03
C ILE A 60 4.10 4.89 -6.64
N ASN A 61 4.25 4.22 -5.48
CA ASN A 61 3.21 3.34 -4.94
C ASN A 61 2.84 3.77 -3.52
N ARG A 62 1.61 3.49 -3.14
CA ARG A 62 1.09 3.79 -1.80
C ARG A 62 0.81 2.50 -1.05
N LEU A 63 1.01 2.56 0.25
CA LEU A 63 0.57 1.57 1.23
C LEU A 63 -0.42 2.22 2.20
N ASP A 64 -1.32 1.44 2.75
CA ASP A 64 -2.19 1.89 3.83
C ASP A 64 -1.34 2.23 5.07
N ARG A 65 -1.87 3.03 5.98
CA ARG A 65 -1.19 3.40 7.23
C ARG A 65 -0.72 2.17 8.02
N GLU A 66 -1.58 1.16 8.11
CA GLU A 66 -1.37 -0.07 8.87
C GLU A 66 -0.57 -1.13 8.09
N THR A 67 -0.19 -0.85 6.84
CA THR A 67 0.60 -1.76 6.02
C THR A 67 2.06 -1.32 6.03
N SER A 68 2.96 -2.21 6.41
CA SER A 68 4.41 -2.03 6.27
C SER A 68 4.89 -2.52 4.90
N GLY A 69 6.13 -2.15 4.52
CA GLY A 69 6.81 -2.68 3.35
C GLY A 69 7.24 -1.62 2.34
N VAL A 70 7.53 -2.08 1.14
CA VAL A 70 8.28 -1.36 0.11
C VAL A 70 7.51 -0.18 -0.49
N VAL A 71 8.12 1.00 -0.44
CA VAL A 71 7.67 2.22 -1.11
C VAL A 71 8.78 2.72 -2.03
N LEU A 72 8.42 2.89 -3.32
CA LEU A 72 9.30 3.43 -4.35
C LEU A 72 9.03 4.93 -4.52
N VAL A 73 10.09 5.71 -4.52
CA VAL A 73 10.07 7.17 -4.65
C VAL A 73 10.96 7.59 -5.80
N ALA A 74 10.47 8.42 -6.70
CA ALA A 74 11.31 9.04 -7.73
C ALA A 74 11.90 10.35 -7.20
N LYS A 75 13.19 10.57 -7.45
CA LYS A 75 13.98 11.74 -7.01
C LYS A 75 14.00 12.89 -8.05
N ASN A 76 13.55 12.62 -9.28
CA ASN A 76 13.51 13.60 -10.37
C ASN A 76 12.31 13.42 -11.31
N GLY A 77 12.01 14.43 -12.12
CA GLY A 77 10.85 14.44 -13.01
C GLY A 77 10.88 13.36 -14.11
N PRO A 78 12.01 13.10 -14.79
CA PRO A 78 12.13 12.00 -15.75
C PRO A 78 11.83 10.63 -15.13
N ALA A 79 12.41 10.32 -13.97
CA ALA A 79 12.15 9.07 -13.24
C ALA A 79 10.69 8.97 -12.81
N ALA A 80 10.10 10.04 -12.27
CA ALA A 80 8.70 10.08 -11.87
C ALA A 80 7.76 9.75 -13.04
N ARG A 81 8.02 10.32 -14.23
CA ARG A 81 7.24 10.02 -15.44
C ARG A 81 7.41 8.57 -15.89
N ARG A 82 8.64 8.04 -15.90
CA ARG A 82 8.95 6.67 -16.32
C ARG A 82 8.30 5.65 -15.39
N LEU A 83 8.54 5.78 -14.08
CA LEU A 83 8.02 4.88 -13.06
C LEU A 83 6.50 4.99 -12.92
N GLY A 84 5.94 6.19 -12.98
CA GLY A 84 4.50 6.40 -12.98
C GLY A 84 3.80 5.75 -14.19
N LYS A 85 4.39 5.85 -15.40
CA LYS A 85 3.87 5.14 -16.58
C LYS A 85 3.93 3.62 -16.42
N ALA A 86 5.02 3.08 -15.89
CA ALA A 86 5.14 1.65 -15.61
C ALA A 86 4.06 1.16 -14.61
N MET A 87 3.81 1.95 -13.56
CA MET A 87 2.74 1.67 -12.60
C MET A 87 1.35 1.70 -13.25
N MET A 88 1.04 2.73 -14.04
CA MET A 88 -0.24 2.83 -14.75
C MET A 88 -0.46 1.69 -15.75
N ARG A 89 0.60 1.24 -16.41
CA ARG A 89 0.57 0.12 -17.37
C ARG A 89 0.60 -1.25 -16.71
N ARG A 90 0.56 -1.33 -15.36
CA ARG A 90 0.63 -2.56 -14.58
C ARG A 90 1.89 -3.40 -14.86
N GLN A 91 3.01 -2.73 -15.19
CA GLN A 91 4.31 -3.37 -15.42
C GLN A 91 5.09 -3.59 -14.12
N MET A 92 4.57 -3.10 -13.00
CA MET A 92 5.12 -3.34 -11.66
C MET A 92 4.27 -4.38 -10.95
N HIS A 93 4.86 -5.52 -10.69
CA HIS A 93 4.23 -6.58 -9.89
C HIS A 93 4.36 -6.24 -8.41
N LYS A 94 3.31 -6.53 -7.67
CA LYS A 94 3.25 -6.30 -6.22
C LYS A 94 2.82 -7.58 -5.54
N THR A 95 3.56 -7.97 -4.52
CA THR A 95 3.23 -9.11 -3.68
C THR A 95 3.18 -8.65 -2.23
N TYR A 96 2.16 -9.11 -1.52
CA TYR A 96 1.96 -8.82 -0.11
C TYR A 96 1.83 -10.11 0.68
N LEU A 97 2.16 -10.06 1.96
CA LEU A 97 1.83 -11.09 2.92
C LEU A 97 0.73 -10.58 3.84
N ALA A 98 -0.27 -11.40 4.07
CA ALA A 98 -1.33 -11.14 5.03
C ALA A 98 -1.43 -12.29 6.02
N VAL A 99 -1.61 -11.96 7.29
CA VAL A 99 -2.05 -12.93 8.30
C VAL A 99 -3.55 -12.80 8.41
N VAL A 100 -4.27 -13.90 8.15
CA VAL A 100 -5.73 -13.96 8.23
C VAL A 100 -6.14 -14.84 9.40
N TYR A 101 -7.23 -14.46 10.05
CA TYR A 101 -7.81 -15.27 11.12
C TYR A 101 -8.60 -16.44 10.54
N GLY A 102 -8.47 -17.62 11.14
CA GLY A 102 -9.06 -18.85 10.64
C GLY A 102 -8.17 -19.58 9.62
N TRP A 103 -8.67 -20.72 9.14
CA TRP A 103 -8.06 -21.49 8.08
C TRP A 103 -8.92 -21.36 6.82
N PRO A 104 -8.40 -20.75 5.73
CA PRO A 104 -9.08 -20.79 4.45
C PRO A 104 -9.35 -22.24 4.01
N ASP A 105 -10.51 -22.48 3.41
CA ASP A 105 -10.90 -23.77 2.82
C ASP A 105 -10.33 -23.98 1.41
N TRP A 106 -9.38 -23.15 1.01
CA TRP A 106 -8.71 -23.13 -0.28
C TRP A 106 -7.19 -22.92 -0.11
N GLU A 107 -6.41 -23.52 -1.00
CA GLU A 107 -4.96 -23.27 -1.10
C GLU A 107 -4.64 -22.05 -1.98
N THR A 108 -5.41 -21.91 -3.06
CA THR A 108 -5.30 -20.76 -3.98
C THR A 108 -6.69 -20.24 -4.31
N ARG A 109 -6.82 -18.94 -4.46
CA ARG A 109 -8.09 -18.31 -4.82
C ARG A 109 -7.88 -17.05 -5.64
N LYS A 110 -8.61 -16.94 -6.76
CA LYS A 110 -8.75 -15.69 -7.50
C LYS A 110 -10.06 -15.03 -7.10
N VAL A 111 -10.01 -13.73 -6.77
CA VAL A 111 -11.18 -12.92 -6.46
C VAL A 111 -11.31 -11.82 -7.50
N GLU A 112 -12.43 -11.83 -8.21
CA GLU A 112 -12.83 -10.81 -9.19
C GLU A 112 -14.12 -10.15 -8.66
N ALA A 113 -13.98 -9.17 -7.80
CA ALA A 113 -15.10 -8.52 -7.13
C ALA A 113 -14.93 -7.00 -7.15
N PRO A 114 -15.88 -6.25 -7.74
CA PRO A 114 -15.80 -4.80 -7.79
C PRO A 114 -15.97 -4.18 -6.39
N ILE A 115 -15.24 -3.10 -6.15
CA ILE A 115 -15.17 -2.43 -4.86
C ILE A 115 -15.59 -0.96 -5.01
N LEU A 116 -16.40 -0.47 -4.08
CA LEU A 116 -16.69 0.94 -3.92
C LEU A 116 -16.65 1.35 -2.45
N ARG A 117 -16.66 2.67 -2.22
CA ARG A 117 -16.77 3.21 -0.87
C ARG A 117 -18.18 2.94 -0.31
N GLN A 118 -18.25 2.34 0.88
CA GLN A 118 -19.53 1.96 1.51
C GLN A 118 -20.51 3.12 1.60
N GLY A 119 -20.04 4.34 1.91
CA GLY A 119 -20.89 5.53 2.03
C GLY A 119 -21.55 6.00 0.72
N GLU A 120 -21.24 5.40 -0.43
CA GLU A 120 -21.88 5.69 -1.71
C GLU A 120 -23.21 4.93 -1.89
N VAL A 121 -23.39 3.83 -1.16
CA VAL A 121 -24.56 2.94 -1.33
C VAL A 121 -25.33 2.68 -0.03
N MET A 122 -24.74 3.02 1.11
CA MET A 122 -25.41 2.90 2.42
C MET A 122 -24.72 3.78 3.46
N GLU A 123 -25.39 4.01 4.58
CA GLU A 123 -24.82 4.76 5.70
C GLU A 123 -23.51 4.14 6.19
N SER A 124 -22.49 4.97 6.40
CA SER A 124 -21.19 4.55 6.91
C SER A 124 -20.60 5.60 7.84
N ARG A 125 -20.32 5.20 9.09
CA ARG A 125 -19.60 6.04 10.06
C ARG A 125 -18.11 6.20 9.74
N ILE A 126 -17.58 5.32 8.89
CA ILE A 126 -16.18 5.32 8.49
C ILE A 126 -16.09 5.75 7.03
N TRP A 127 -15.61 6.96 6.78
CA TRP A 127 -15.55 7.57 5.45
C TRP A 127 -14.82 6.71 4.41
N VAL A 128 -13.68 6.12 4.78
CA VAL A 128 -12.81 5.34 3.86
C VAL A 128 -13.20 3.87 3.75
N LYS A 129 -14.26 3.41 4.43
CA LYS A 129 -14.66 2.01 4.41
C LYS A 129 -15.06 1.59 3.00
N GLN A 130 -14.43 0.51 2.51
CA GLN A 130 -14.72 -0.10 1.22
C GLN A 130 -15.56 -1.36 1.40
N ARG A 131 -16.28 -1.75 0.34
CA ARG A 131 -17.05 -2.99 0.29
C ARG A 131 -17.13 -3.51 -1.14
N VAL A 132 -17.39 -4.81 -1.29
CA VAL A 132 -17.79 -5.40 -2.57
C VAL A 132 -19.19 -4.94 -2.92
N HIS A 133 -19.38 -4.48 -4.15
CA HIS A 133 -20.68 -4.07 -4.68
C HIS A 133 -20.65 -4.05 -6.21
N GLU A 134 -21.75 -4.46 -6.85
CA GLU A 134 -21.87 -4.56 -8.32
C GLU A 134 -21.59 -3.25 -9.08
N GLN A 135 -21.93 -2.10 -8.49
CA GLN A 135 -21.65 -0.77 -9.04
C GLN A 135 -20.23 -0.28 -8.75
N GLY A 136 -19.41 -1.11 -8.11
CA GLY A 136 -18.05 -0.76 -7.76
C GLY A 136 -17.09 -0.78 -8.94
N VAL A 137 -15.88 -0.32 -8.69
CA VAL A 137 -14.80 -0.37 -9.69
C VAL A 137 -14.24 -1.80 -9.75
N PRO A 138 -14.12 -2.42 -10.95
CA PRO A 138 -13.58 -3.76 -11.10
C PRO A 138 -12.20 -3.93 -10.45
N CYS A 139 -12.06 -4.98 -9.67
CA CYS A 139 -10.84 -5.35 -8.96
C CYS A 139 -10.54 -6.83 -9.10
N VAL A 140 -9.26 -7.18 -9.17
CA VAL A 140 -8.79 -8.56 -9.26
C VAL A 140 -7.61 -8.75 -8.33
N SER A 141 -7.67 -9.82 -7.52
CA SER A 141 -6.60 -10.24 -6.63
C SER A 141 -6.46 -11.76 -6.65
N ASP A 142 -5.22 -12.24 -6.67
CA ASP A 142 -4.90 -13.65 -6.44
C ASP A 142 -4.39 -13.85 -5.02
N PHE A 143 -4.74 -14.97 -4.43
CA PHE A 143 -4.35 -15.39 -3.08
C PHE A 143 -3.80 -16.80 -3.10
N LYS A 144 -2.75 -17.04 -2.31
CA LYS A 144 -2.16 -18.36 -2.09
C LYS A 144 -1.85 -18.51 -0.60
N VAL A 145 -2.38 -19.55 0.03
CA VAL A 145 -2.00 -19.86 1.40
C VAL A 145 -0.59 -20.45 1.40
N LEU A 146 0.28 -19.87 2.20
CA LEU A 146 1.66 -20.34 2.38
C LEU A 146 1.77 -21.25 3.60
N GLU A 147 1.10 -20.89 4.69
CA GLU A 147 1.20 -21.59 5.97
C GLU A 147 -0.14 -21.57 6.72
N TRP A 148 -0.43 -22.65 7.42
CA TRP A 148 -1.53 -22.77 8.38
C TRP A 148 -0.94 -22.90 9.78
N HIS A 149 -1.47 -22.13 10.72
CA HIS A 149 -1.03 -22.13 12.11
C HIS A 149 -2.20 -22.29 13.07
N GLU A 150 -1.93 -22.93 14.22
CA GLU A 150 -2.82 -22.99 15.34
C GLU A 150 -2.05 -22.81 16.65
N ASN A 151 -2.52 -21.96 17.53
CA ASN A 151 -1.95 -21.74 18.85
C ASN A 151 -3.04 -21.34 19.86
N ALA A 152 -2.66 -20.90 21.06
CA ALA A 152 -3.59 -20.50 22.11
C ALA A 152 -4.52 -19.32 21.71
N LEU A 153 -4.18 -18.53 20.69
CA LEU A 153 -4.99 -17.44 20.16
C LEU A 153 -5.99 -17.92 19.09
N GLY A 154 -5.88 -19.17 18.65
CA GLY A 154 -6.75 -19.77 17.63
C GLY A 154 -6.02 -20.12 16.34
N ARG A 155 -6.79 -20.31 15.29
CA ARG A 155 -6.32 -20.66 13.95
C ARG A 155 -6.08 -19.42 13.12
N PHE A 156 -4.99 -19.42 12.37
CA PHE A 156 -4.67 -18.36 11.40
C PHE A 156 -3.83 -18.92 10.24
N ALA A 157 -3.78 -18.19 9.16
CA ALA A 157 -2.99 -18.56 7.99
C ALA A 157 -2.16 -17.37 7.49
N VAL A 158 -0.99 -17.67 6.91
CA VAL A 158 -0.19 -16.71 6.15
C VAL A 158 -0.55 -16.85 4.69
N VAL A 159 -0.98 -15.75 4.08
CA VAL A 159 -1.49 -15.69 2.71
C VAL A 159 -0.64 -14.73 1.88
N GLU A 160 -0.10 -15.23 0.78
CA GLU A 160 0.47 -14.40 -0.27
C GLU A 160 -0.66 -13.78 -1.10
N CYS A 161 -0.57 -12.47 -1.33
CA CYS A 161 -1.61 -11.71 -2.01
C CYS A 161 -0.99 -10.95 -3.20
N THR A 162 -1.51 -11.20 -4.41
CA THR A 162 -1.08 -10.53 -5.64
C THR A 162 -2.23 -9.70 -6.22
N PRO A 163 -2.27 -8.37 -5.97
CA PRO A 163 -3.29 -7.52 -6.57
C PRO A 163 -2.93 -7.16 -8.01
N HIS A 164 -3.80 -7.50 -8.98
CA HIS A 164 -3.69 -7.09 -10.38
C HIS A 164 -4.20 -5.67 -10.63
N THR A 165 -4.97 -5.16 -9.70
CA THR A 165 -5.47 -3.77 -9.64
C THR A 165 -5.01 -3.12 -8.34
N GLY A 166 -5.17 -1.80 -8.18
CA GLY A 166 -4.70 -1.08 -7.00
C GLY A 166 -5.77 -0.16 -6.42
N ARG A 167 -6.89 -0.71 -5.94
CA ARG A 167 -7.95 0.08 -5.30
C ARG A 167 -7.73 0.19 -3.80
N MET A 168 -8.31 1.24 -3.22
CA MET A 168 -8.21 1.48 -1.78
C MET A 168 -8.69 0.25 -0.99
N HIS A 169 -7.91 -0.19 -0.03
CA HIS A 169 -8.17 -1.34 0.83
C HIS A 169 -8.49 -2.66 0.08
N GLN A 170 -8.10 -2.79 -1.20
CA GLN A 170 -8.50 -3.90 -2.07
C GLN A 170 -8.26 -5.27 -1.42
N LEU A 171 -7.04 -5.56 -0.99
CA LEU A 171 -6.70 -6.86 -0.39
C LEU A 171 -7.47 -7.10 0.91
N ARG A 172 -7.70 -6.06 1.71
CA ARG A 172 -8.46 -6.13 2.98
C ARG A 172 -9.94 -6.40 2.79
N VAL A 173 -10.49 -6.10 1.61
CA VAL A 173 -11.91 -6.34 1.27
C VAL A 173 -12.07 -7.68 0.57
N HIS A 174 -11.06 -8.14 -0.18
CA HIS A 174 -11.10 -9.40 -0.90
C HIS A 174 -10.74 -10.61 -0.02
N LEU A 175 -9.97 -10.42 1.09
CA LEU A 175 -9.72 -11.40 2.14
C LEU A 175 -10.91 -11.48 3.12
#